data_d53119fd79be42b9c6787fca39a92048
#
_entry.id   d53119fd79be42b9c6787fca39a92048
#
_cell.length_a   1.000
_cell.length_b   1.000
_cell.length_c   1.000
_cell.angle_alpha   90.00
_cell.angle_beta   90.00
_cell.angle_gamma   90.00
#
_symmetry.space_group_name_H-M   'P 1'
#
loop_
_entity.id
_entity.type
_entity.pdbx_description
1 polymer ?
#
loop_
_entity_poly.entity_id
_entity_poly.type
_entity_poly.pdbx_seq_one_letter_code
_entity_poly.pdbx_strand_id
1 'polypeptide(L)'
;PDLGQANCLPCVPGMFGKNKGQSQCENCPRDTYTNVSLATTCTTCPTGKGNLGASPSCGDCAAGKKINNVTQECITCPVGKFQPLSGEFDCHDCPAGFSQEKNTSAVCLPCVPGTHQPRASQTTCEICQAGNYSENTEQKECEICPAGWSTANHSGAASCVSCSPGTYAGEDGTIVCKDCSLGRF
;
A
#
# COMPACT_ATOMS: atom_id res chain seq x y z
N PRO A 1 33.79 -10.35 23.97
CA PRO A 1 34.30 -11.04 25.16
C PRO A 1 35.03 -10.04 26.02
N ASP A 2 34.71 -10.04 27.31
CA ASP A 2 35.38 -9.19 28.27
C ASP A 2 36.82 -9.69 28.52
N LEU A 3 37.70 -8.78 28.90
CA LEU A 3 39.08 -9.13 29.25
C LEU A 3 39.09 -10.13 30.42
N GLY A 4 39.81 -11.25 30.26
CA GLY A 4 39.98 -12.24 31.34
C GLY A 4 38.95 -13.36 31.39
N GLN A 5 38.17 -13.59 30.30
CA GLN A 5 37.25 -14.72 30.23
C GLN A 5 38.01 -16.07 30.20
N ALA A 6 37.60 -16.99 31.05
CA ALA A 6 38.18 -18.34 31.12
C ALA A 6 37.77 -19.25 29.94
N ASN A 7 36.66 -18.96 29.28
CA ASN A 7 36.08 -19.73 28.15
C ASN A 7 35.50 -18.87 27.09
N CYS A 8 35.48 -19.35 25.84
CA CYS A 8 34.76 -18.73 24.72
C CYS A 8 33.26 -18.96 24.86
N LEU A 9 32.46 -17.94 24.65
CA LEU A 9 31.00 -18.04 24.62
C LEU A 9 30.53 -18.55 23.25
N PRO A 10 29.55 -19.48 23.23
CA PRO A 10 28.97 -19.97 21.98
C PRO A 10 28.10 -18.86 21.32
N CYS A 11 28.09 -18.80 19.99
CA CYS A 11 27.07 -18.07 19.27
C CYS A 11 25.71 -18.71 19.54
N VAL A 12 24.72 -17.89 19.86
CA VAL A 12 23.33 -18.34 20.08
C VAL A 12 22.59 -18.52 18.73
N PRO A 13 21.46 -19.24 18.70
CA PRO A 13 20.64 -19.32 17.50
C PRO A 13 20.32 -17.95 16.92
N GLY A 14 20.33 -17.83 15.58
CA GLY A 14 20.22 -16.55 14.85
C GLY A 14 21.56 -15.85 14.64
N MET A 15 22.66 -16.35 15.23
CA MET A 15 24.01 -15.79 15.09
C MET A 15 25.02 -16.86 14.73
N PHE A 16 26.08 -16.50 14.03
CA PHE A 16 27.14 -17.42 13.61
C PHE A 16 28.54 -16.83 13.81
N GLY A 17 29.53 -17.72 13.85
CA GLY A 17 30.94 -17.35 13.95
C GLY A 17 31.76 -17.89 12.78
N LYS A 18 32.23 -16.99 11.91
CA LYS A 18 32.89 -17.31 10.65
C LYS A 18 34.35 -17.71 10.83
N ASN A 19 35.02 -17.08 11.76
CA ASN A 19 36.48 -17.22 11.95
C ASN A 19 36.84 -17.60 13.37
N LYS A 20 37.96 -18.33 13.50
CA LYS A 20 38.55 -18.54 14.83
C LYS A 20 39.09 -17.27 15.42
N GLY A 21 38.88 -17.07 16.72
CA GLY A 21 39.41 -15.90 17.44
C GLY A 21 38.61 -14.61 17.23
N GLN A 22 37.42 -14.66 16.62
CA GLN A 22 36.59 -13.47 16.53
C GLN A 22 36.02 -13.06 17.91
N SER A 23 35.91 -11.77 18.14
CA SER A 23 35.49 -11.21 19.40
C SER A 23 33.97 -11.19 19.60
N GLN A 24 33.19 -11.32 18.52
CA GLN A 24 31.73 -11.29 18.54
C GLN A 24 31.14 -12.23 17.49
N CYS A 25 29.93 -12.74 17.75
CA CYS A 25 29.15 -13.44 16.76
C CYS A 25 28.49 -12.45 15.78
N GLU A 26 28.38 -12.86 14.53
CA GLU A 26 27.67 -12.10 13.49
C GLU A 26 26.21 -12.53 13.46
N ASN A 27 25.30 -11.58 13.22
CA ASN A 27 23.89 -11.89 12.97
C ASN A 27 23.74 -12.59 11.63
N CYS A 28 22.87 -13.60 11.55
CA CYS A 28 22.47 -14.16 10.27
C CYS A 28 21.89 -13.04 9.40
N PRO A 29 22.32 -12.93 8.14
CA PRO A 29 21.73 -12.00 7.18
C PRO A 29 20.23 -12.23 7.02
N ARG A 30 19.55 -11.25 6.48
CA ARG A 30 18.14 -11.33 6.11
C ARG A 30 17.88 -12.57 5.25
N ASP A 31 16.73 -13.22 5.48
CA ASP A 31 16.30 -14.42 4.77
C ASP A 31 17.23 -15.62 4.94
N THR A 32 18.05 -15.60 6.01
CA THR A 32 18.83 -16.73 6.48
C THR A 32 18.65 -16.95 7.98
N TYR A 33 18.87 -18.17 8.45
CA TYR A 33 18.67 -18.53 9.85
C TYR A 33 19.69 -19.57 10.32
N THR A 34 19.83 -19.70 11.65
CA THR A 34 20.40 -20.88 12.27
C THR A 34 19.68 -21.15 13.59
N ASN A 35 19.22 -22.38 13.76
CA ASN A 35 18.50 -22.84 14.96
C ASN A 35 19.41 -23.53 15.97
N VAL A 36 20.71 -23.60 15.69
CA VAL A 36 21.69 -24.24 16.56
C VAL A 36 22.70 -23.24 17.11
N SER A 37 23.18 -23.49 18.31
CA SER A 37 24.32 -22.76 18.87
C SER A 37 25.63 -23.23 18.22
N LEU A 38 26.68 -22.39 18.31
CA LEU A 38 28.00 -22.68 17.71
C LEU A 38 27.99 -22.76 16.18
N ALA A 39 26.96 -22.21 15.53
CA ALA A 39 26.89 -22.18 14.07
C ALA A 39 28.07 -21.42 13.46
N THR A 40 28.61 -21.96 12.37
CA THR A 40 29.67 -21.30 11.58
C THR A 40 29.13 -20.61 10.31
N THR A 41 27.90 -20.94 9.93
CA THR A 41 27.18 -20.39 8.77
C THR A 41 25.70 -20.32 9.07
N CYS A 42 24.98 -19.49 8.31
CA CYS A 42 23.52 -19.46 8.32
C CYS A 42 22.96 -20.20 7.10
N THR A 43 21.79 -20.79 7.26
CA THR A 43 21.07 -21.53 6.22
C THR A 43 20.04 -20.60 5.58
N THR A 44 19.89 -20.62 4.26
CA THR A 44 18.86 -19.86 3.55
C THR A 44 17.46 -20.35 3.92
N CYS A 45 16.52 -19.44 4.06
CA CYS A 45 15.14 -19.78 4.33
C CYS A 45 14.56 -20.64 3.20
N PRO A 46 13.73 -21.67 3.53
CA PRO A 46 13.00 -22.42 2.53
C PRO A 46 12.08 -21.54 1.68
N THR A 47 11.70 -22.06 0.51
CA THR A 47 10.70 -21.40 -0.36
C THR A 47 9.45 -20.98 0.43
N GLY A 48 9.01 -19.77 0.23
CA GLY A 48 7.83 -19.21 0.91
C GLY A 48 8.07 -18.67 2.31
N LYS A 49 9.30 -18.74 2.79
CA LYS A 49 9.66 -18.29 4.14
C LYS A 49 10.78 -17.25 4.10
N GLY A 50 10.77 -16.36 5.08
CA GLY A 50 11.80 -15.34 5.22
C GLY A 50 11.91 -14.84 6.65
N ASN A 51 12.89 -13.96 6.90
CA ASN A 51 13.04 -13.25 8.17
C ASN A 51 13.80 -11.94 7.96
N LEU A 52 13.88 -11.14 9.00
CA LEU A 52 14.60 -9.85 8.98
C LEU A 52 16.08 -9.96 9.36
N GLY A 53 16.60 -11.17 9.51
CA GLY A 53 17.95 -11.46 10.00
C GLY A 53 17.97 -11.71 11.51
N ALA A 54 19.14 -12.18 12.01
CA ALA A 54 19.34 -12.53 13.43
C ALA A 54 18.26 -13.47 14.01
N SER A 55 17.70 -14.35 13.20
CA SER A 55 16.56 -15.19 13.58
C SER A 55 16.96 -16.66 13.70
N PRO A 56 16.40 -17.40 14.69
CA PRO A 56 16.59 -18.85 14.81
C PRO A 56 15.74 -19.67 13.82
N SER A 57 14.81 -19.04 13.11
CA SER A 57 13.89 -19.71 12.17
C SER A 57 13.44 -18.76 11.07
N CYS A 58 12.85 -19.32 10.02
CA CYS A 58 12.18 -18.57 8.97
C CYS A 58 10.67 -18.63 9.21
N GLY A 59 10.03 -17.47 9.09
CA GLY A 59 8.58 -17.33 9.03
C GLY A 59 8.09 -17.22 7.58
N ASP A 60 6.78 -17.26 7.38
CA ASP A 60 6.20 -16.98 6.07
C ASP A 60 6.45 -15.50 5.70
N CYS A 61 6.63 -15.19 4.41
CA CYS A 61 6.66 -13.81 3.96
C CYS A 61 5.37 -13.13 4.38
N ALA A 62 5.48 -12.09 5.20
CA ALA A 62 4.32 -11.41 5.75
C ALA A 62 3.44 -10.79 4.66
N ALA A 63 2.17 -10.56 4.98
CA ALA A 63 1.26 -9.77 4.15
C ALA A 63 1.92 -8.46 3.69
N GLY A 64 1.64 -8.00 2.49
CA GLY A 64 2.32 -6.89 1.84
C GLY A 64 3.62 -7.27 1.12
N LYS A 65 4.03 -8.54 1.20
CA LYS A 65 5.22 -9.07 0.53
C LYS A 65 4.89 -10.32 -0.27
N LYS A 66 5.70 -10.59 -1.26
CA LYS A 66 5.68 -11.83 -2.07
C LYS A 66 7.03 -12.54 -2.00
N ILE A 67 7.03 -13.81 -2.39
CA ILE A 67 8.25 -14.61 -2.51
C ILE A 67 8.86 -14.39 -3.89
N ASN A 68 10.16 -14.14 -3.95
CA ASN A 68 10.89 -14.17 -5.21
C ASN A 68 11.13 -15.61 -5.63
N ASN A 69 10.61 -16.02 -6.77
CA ASN A 69 10.73 -17.38 -7.28
C ASN A 69 12.17 -17.82 -7.58
N VAL A 70 13.10 -16.90 -7.74
CA VAL A 70 14.50 -17.17 -8.06
C VAL A 70 15.36 -17.18 -6.80
N THR A 71 15.29 -16.09 -6.01
CA THR A 71 16.14 -15.92 -4.82
C THR A 71 15.51 -16.47 -3.54
N GLN A 72 14.22 -16.82 -3.58
CA GLN A 72 13.42 -17.28 -2.43
C GLN A 72 13.29 -16.24 -1.30
N GLU A 73 13.66 -15.00 -1.57
CA GLU A 73 13.59 -13.89 -0.61
C GLU A 73 12.19 -13.26 -0.59
N CYS A 74 11.86 -12.63 0.54
CA CYS A 74 10.65 -11.83 0.66
C CYS A 74 10.85 -10.46 0.02
N ILE A 75 10.14 -10.19 -1.08
CA ILE A 75 10.12 -8.88 -1.74
C ILE A 75 8.82 -8.15 -1.42
N THR A 76 8.93 -6.84 -1.23
CA THR A 76 7.77 -5.97 -0.97
C THR A 76 6.90 -5.82 -2.22
N CYS A 77 5.58 -5.81 -2.05
CA CYS A 77 4.70 -5.40 -3.13
C CYS A 77 4.96 -3.93 -3.48
N PRO A 78 5.11 -3.60 -4.76
CA PRO A 78 5.27 -2.22 -5.18
C PRO A 78 3.99 -1.41 -5.02
N VAL A 79 4.07 -0.10 -5.15
CA VAL A 79 2.92 0.81 -5.19
C VAL A 79 1.89 0.37 -6.24
N GLY A 80 0.62 0.63 -6.00
CA GLY A 80 -0.48 0.16 -6.86
C GLY A 80 -0.82 -1.33 -6.70
N LYS A 81 -0.06 -2.07 -5.85
CA LYS A 81 -0.27 -3.50 -5.59
C LYS A 81 -0.32 -3.81 -4.09
N PHE A 82 -0.93 -4.94 -3.77
CA PHE A 82 -1.08 -5.42 -2.39
C PHE A 82 -0.98 -6.94 -2.30
N GLN A 83 -0.77 -7.47 -1.10
CA GLN A 83 -0.85 -8.90 -0.82
C GLN A 83 -1.46 -9.12 0.57
N PRO A 84 -2.71 -9.62 0.64
CA PRO A 84 -3.40 -9.79 1.92
C PRO A 84 -2.93 -11.00 2.73
N LEU A 85 -2.34 -11.99 2.07
CA LEU A 85 -1.94 -13.26 2.69
C LEU A 85 -0.43 -13.36 2.86
N SER A 86 0.00 -14.16 3.82
CA SER A 86 1.40 -14.50 4.02
C SER A 86 1.81 -15.69 3.15
N GLY A 87 3.07 -15.74 2.74
CA GLY A 87 3.63 -16.88 2.00
C GLY A 87 3.29 -16.96 0.51
N GLU A 88 2.73 -15.90 -0.05
CA GLU A 88 2.30 -15.86 -1.45
C GLU A 88 3.42 -15.44 -2.41
N PHE A 89 3.30 -15.88 -3.66
CA PHE A 89 4.29 -15.64 -4.72
C PHE A 89 4.03 -14.39 -5.54
N ASP A 90 2.81 -13.84 -5.52
CA ASP A 90 2.42 -12.70 -6.33
C ASP A 90 1.75 -11.60 -5.53
N CYS A 91 1.93 -10.37 -5.97
CA CYS A 91 1.16 -9.23 -5.49
C CYS A 91 -0.01 -8.99 -6.45
N HIS A 92 -1.17 -8.70 -5.89
CA HIS A 92 -2.39 -8.36 -6.65
C HIS A 92 -2.42 -6.88 -7.00
N ASP A 93 -2.98 -6.56 -8.14
CA ASP A 93 -3.24 -5.18 -8.54
C ASP A 93 -4.41 -4.59 -7.73
N CYS A 94 -4.27 -3.35 -7.27
CA CYS A 94 -5.42 -2.63 -6.75
C CYS A 94 -6.49 -2.50 -7.84
N PRO A 95 -7.74 -2.90 -7.58
CA PRO A 95 -8.80 -2.77 -8.57
C PRO A 95 -9.17 -1.30 -8.81
N ALA A 96 -9.89 -1.02 -9.90
CA ALA A 96 -10.50 0.28 -10.14
C ALA A 96 -11.38 0.69 -8.95
N GLY A 97 -11.38 1.96 -8.58
CA GLY A 97 -12.01 2.49 -7.36
C GLY A 97 -11.07 2.49 -6.14
N PHE A 98 -9.86 1.91 -6.27
CA PHE A 98 -8.87 1.82 -5.19
C PHE A 98 -7.49 2.29 -5.64
N SER A 99 -6.67 2.65 -4.67
CA SER A 99 -5.27 3.03 -4.88
C SER A 99 -4.35 2.53 -3.76
N GLN A 100 -3.04 2.50 -4.01
CA GLN A 100 -2.04 2.22 -2.98
C GLN A 100 -0.72 2.96 -3.26
N GLU A 101 -0.44 3.99 -2.48
CA GLU A 101 0.77 4.80 -2.61
C GLU A 101 2.00 4.23 -1.90
N LYS A 102 1.80 3.28 -1.00
CA LYS A 102 2.88 2.69 -0.19
C LYS A 102 3.26 1.31 -0.67
N ASN A 103 4.54 1.03 -0.63
CA ASN A 103 5.05 -0.34 -0.76
C ASN A 103 4.66 -1.17 0.47
N THR A 104 4.69 -2.49 0.33
CA THR A 104 4.49 -3.43 1.44
C THR A 104 3.07 -3.33 2.03
N SER A 105 2.06 -3.15 1.21
CA SER A 105 0.69 -3.06 1.69
C SER A 105 -0.06 -4.39 1.60
N ALA A 106 -0.83 -4.70 2.64
CA ALA A 106 -1.73 -5.84 2.67
C ALA A 106 -3.10 -5.54 2.04
N VAL A 107 -3.43 -4.26 1.82
CA VAL A 107 -4.73 -3.81 1.32
C VAL A 107 -4.58 -2.63 0.37
N CYS A 108 -5.54 -2.42 -0.51
CA CYS A 108 -5.70 -1.17 -1.24
C CYS A 108 -6.66 -0.25 -0.49
N LEU A 109 -6.46 1.05 -0.64
CA LEU A 109 -7.29 2.08 -0.03
C LEU A 109 -8.40 2.48 -1.02
N PRO A 110 -9.67 2.51 -0.60
CA PRO A 110 -10.76 2.96 -1.45
C PRO A 110 -10.64 4.46 -1.76
N CYS A 111 -11.02 4.87 -2.94
CA CYS A 111 -11.20 6.28 -3.26
C CYS A 111 -12.29 6.86 -2.36
N VAL A 112 -12.03 8.01 -1.75
CA VAL A 112 -12.98 8.72 -0.89
C VAL A 112 -13.98 9.54 -1.72
N PRO A 113 -15.13 9.94 -1.17
CA PRO A 113 -16.07 10.82 -1.85
C PRO A 113 -15.38 12.06 -2.45
N GLY A 114 -15.79 12.46 -3.63
CA GLY A 114 -15.16 13.52 -4.43
C GLY A 114 -13.97 13.03 -5.27
N THR A 115 -13.60 11.74 -5.17
CA THR A 115 -12.50 11.14 -5.94
C THR A 115 -12.92 9.85 -6.62
N HIS A 116 -12.20 9.44 -7.65
CA HIS A 116 -12.45 8.23 -8.42
C HIS A 116 -11.15 7.61 -8.92
N GLN A 117 -11.21 6.35 -9.38
CA GLN A 117 -10.09 5.73 -10.09
C GLN A 117 -10.59 4.71 -11.12
N PRO A 118 -10.54 5.04 -12.42
CA PRO A 118 -11.04 4.16 -13.47
C PRO A 118 -10.13 2.97 -13.79
N ARG A 119 -8.85 3.05 -13.42
CA ARG A 119 -7.83 2.05 -13.78
C ARG A 119 -7.34 1.28 -12.57
N ALA A 120 -7.00 0.03 -12.78
CA ALA A 120 -6.32 -0.79 -11.77
C ALA A 120 -4.84 -0.37 -11.60
N SER A 121 -4.21 -0.84 -10.53
CA SER A 121 -2.77 -0.66 -10.23
C SER A 121 -2.35 0.80 -10.01
N GLN A 122 -3.26 1.67 -9.64
CA GLN A 122 -2.96 3.09 -9.45
C GLN A 122 -2.49 3.40 -8.03
N THR A 123 -1.67 4.43 -7.93
CA THR A 123 -1.09 4.86 -6.65
C THR A 123 -1.96 5.85 -5.90
N THR A 124 -2.77 6.63 -6.62
CA THR A 124 -3.63 7.67 -6.06
C THR A 124 -4.99 7.66 -6.76
N CYS A 125 -6.01 8.18 -6.08
CA CYS A 125 -7.29 8.47 -6.70
C CYS A 125 -7.26 9.86 -7.36
N GLU A 126 -8.00 10.02 -8.45
CA GLU A 126 -8.14 11.26 -9.20
C GLU A 126 -9.31 12.07 -8.64
N ILE A 127 -9.20 13.40 -8.58
CA ILE A 127 -10.24 14.29 -8.09
C ILE A 127 -11.30 14.49 -9.18
N CYS A 128 -12.59 14.42 -8.82
CA CYS A 128 -13.67 14.77 -9.73
C CYS A 128 -13.54 16.22 -10.18
N GLN A 129 -13.60 16.45 -11.49
CA GLN A 129 -13.58 17.81 -12.04
C GLN A 129 -14.85 18.56 -11.66
N ALA A 130 -14.76 19.91 -11.62
CA ALA A 130 -15.93 20.76 -11.40
C ALA A 130 -17.05 20.42 -12.39
N GLY A 131 -18.29 20.39 -11.95
CA GLY A 131 -19.45 19.90 -12.68
C GLY A 131 -19.73 18.41 -12.50
N ASN A 132 -18.77 17.66 -11.91
CA ASN A 132 -18.91 16.24 -11.59
C ASN A 132 -18.68 16.00 -10.09
N TYR A 133 -19.25 14.93 -9.57
CA TYR A 133 -19.19 14.54 -8.17
C TYR A 133 -19.03 13.02 -7.99
N SER A 134 -18.71 12.61 -6.79
CA SER A 134 -18.64 11.21 -6.40
C SER A 134 -19.10 11.09 -4.94
N GLU A 135 -20.29 10.58 -4.72
CA GLU A 135 -20.92 10.52 -3.41
C GLU A 135 -20.36 9.38 -2.53
N ASN A 136 -20.07 8.25 -3.15
CA ASN A 136 -19.67 7.05 -2.44
C ASN A 136 -18.15 6.81 -2.52
N THR A 137 -17.65 5.97 -1.63
CA THR A 137 -16.31 5.42 -1.75
C THR A 137 -16.22 4.40 -2.91
N GLU A 138 -14.98 4.06 -3.32
CA GLU A 138 -14.70 3.02 -4.32
C GLU A 138 -15.20 3.37 -5.74
N GLN A 139 -15.51 4.62 -6.00
CA GLN A 139 -16.01 5.04 -7.30
C GLN A 139 -14.93 4.92 -8.39
N LYS A 140 -15.34 4.36 -9.51
CA LYS A 140 -14.50 4.23 -10.71
C LYS A 140 -14.56 5.45 -11.60
N GLU A 141 -15.69 6.15 -11.59
CA GLU A 141 -15.98 7.33 -12.40
C GLU A 141 -16.74 8.35 -11.57
N CYS A 142 -16.62 9.62 -11.91
CA CYS A 142 -17.44 10.67 -11.32
C CYS A 142 -18.77 10.78 -12.07
N GLU A 143 -19.82 11.08 -11.35
CA GLU A 143 -21.15 11.35 -11.89
C GLU A 143 -21.28 12.82 -12.27
N ILE A 144 -22.10 13.15 -13.26
CA ILE A 144 -22.34 14.50 -13.74
C ILE A 144 -23.46 15.13 -12.90
N CYS A 145 -23.29 16.36 -12.42
CA CYS A 145 -24.37 17.10 -11.78
C CYS A 145 -25.55 17.29 -12.76
N PRO A 146 -26.79 16.92 -12.39
CA PRO A 146 -27.94 17.12 -13.25
C PRO A 146 -28.33 18.59 -13.39
N ALA A 147 -29.09 18.93 -14.43
CA ALA A 147 -29.65 20.26 -14.59
C ALA A 147 -30.39 20.73 -13.32
N GLY A 148 -30.25 22.01 -12.98
CA GLY A 148 -30.72 22.57 -11.73
C GLY A 148 -29.74 22.47 -10.55
N TRP A 149 -28.61 21.74 -10.74
CA TRP A 149 -27.58 21.53 -9.72
C TRP A 149 -26.20 21.94 -10.26
N SER A 150 -25.27 22.24 -9.34
CA SER A 150 -23.87 22.56 -9.68
C SER A 150 -22.91 22.11 -8.59
N THR A 151 -21.62 22.12 -8.87
CA THR A 151 -20.57 21.90 -7.86
C THR A 151 -20.11 23.20 -7.19
N ALA A 152 -20.77 24.33 -7.43
CA ALA A 152 -20.37 25.64 -6.92
C ALA A 152 -18.90 25.98 -7.19
N ASN A 153 -18.39 25.63 -8.35
CA ASN A 153 -16.99 25.80 -8.80
C ASN A 153 -15.94 24.97 -8.01
N HIS A 154 -16.36 23.91 -7.32
CA HIS A 154 -15.43 23.06 -6.60
C HIS A 154 -15.12 21.79 -7.40
N SER A 155 -13.82 21.44 -7.50
CA SER A 155 -13.37 20.10 -7.85
C SER A 155 -13.33 19.24 -6.59
N GLY A 156 -13.47 17.92 -6.76
CA GLY A 156 -13.52 17.00 -5.63
C GLY A 156 -14.83 17.06 -4.85
N ALA A 157 -15.92 17.46 -5.50
CA ALA A 157 -17.24 17.50 -4.87
C ALA A 157 -17.74 16.09 -4.56
N ALA A 158 -18.19 15.87 -3.32
CA ALA A 158 -18.87 14.65 -2.92
C ALA A 158 -20.36 14.65 -3.32
N SER A 159 -20.94 15.80 -3.59
CA SER A 159 -22.33 15.97 -4.04
C SER A 159 -22.51 17.26 -4.80
N CYS A 160 -23.59 17.33 -5.58
CA CYS A 160 -24.00 18.58 -6.20
C CYS A 160 -24.90 19.38 -5.24
N VAL A 161 -24.92 20.70 -5.40
CA VAL A 161 -25.80 21.63 -4.69
C VAL A 161 -26.86 22.19 -5.65
N SER A 162 -28.10 22.30 -5.22
CA SER A 162 -29.17 22.92 -6.01
C SER A 162 -28.95 24.41 -6.21
N CYS A 163 -29.32 24.92 -7.37
CA CYS A 163 -29.31 26.36 -7.61
C CYS A 163 -30.26 27.07 -6.67
N SER A 164 -29.81 28.22 -6.13
CA SER A 164 -30.64 29.08 -5.29
C SER A 164 -31.75 29.79 -6.09
N PRO A 165 -32.86 30.21 -5.46
CA PRO A 165 -33.88 31.01 -6.13
C PRO A 165 -33.29 32.21 -6.86
N GLY A 166 -33.73 32.43 -8.10
CA GLY A 166 -33.20 33.47 -8.98
C GLY A 166 -31.97 33.05 -9.78
N THR A 167 -31.49 31.81 -9.60
CA THR A 167 -30.38 31.22 -10.38
C THR A 167 -30.77 29.88 -11.02
N TYR A 168 -30.07 29.46 -12.07
CA TYR A 168 -30.36 28.23 -12.79
C TYR A 168 -29.11 27.54 -13.31
N ALA A 169 -29.23 26.23 -13.53
CA ALA A 169 -28.30 25.40 -14.26
C ALA A 169 -29.08 24.69 -15.39
N GLY A 170 -28.95 25.16 -16.60
CA GLY A 170 -29.75 24.69 -17.74
C GLY A 170 -29.29 23.36 -18.34
N GLU A 171 -28.08 22.93 -18.03
CA GLU A 171 -27.43 21.73 -18.61
C GLU A 171 -26.77 20.92 -17.50
N ASP A 172 -26.64 19.62 -17.76
CA ASP A 172 -25.87 18.71 -16.92
C ASP A 172 -24.39 19.14 -16.89
N GLY A 173 -23.72 18.90 -15.77
CA GLY A 173 -22.31 19.29 -15.58
C GLY A 173 -22.09 20.78 -15.37
N THR A 174 -23.12 21.52 -15.05
CA THR A 174 -22.98 22.95 -14.74
C THR A 174 -22.09 23.15 -13.52
N ILE A 175 -21.04 23.95 -13.70
CA ILE A 175 -20.05 24.23 -12.66
C ILE A 175 -20.60 25.25 -11.62
N VAL A 176 -21.27 26.27 -12.09
CA VAL A 176 -21.84 27.37 -11.28
C VAL A 176 -23.21 27.73 -11.82
N CYS A 177 -24.19 27.89 -10.93
CA CYS A 177 -25.51 28.39 -11.31
C CYS A 177 -25.42 29.82 -11.85
N LYS A 178 -26.18 30.11 -12.88
CA LYS A 178 -26.25 31.44 -13.56
C LYS A 178 -27.46 32.23 -13.08
N ASP A 179 -27.35 33.51 -13.00
CA ASP A 179 -28.49 34.38 -12.67
C ASP A 179 -29.55 34.34 -13.76
N CYS A 180 -30.80 34.32 -13.37
CA CYS A 180 -31.92 34.49 -14.28
C CYS A 180 -31.91 35.87 -14.93
N SER A 181 -32.24 35.92 -16.20
CA SER A 181 -32.34 37.20 -16.92
C SER A 181 -33.46 38.07 -16.34
N LEU A 182 -33.35 39.40 -16.57
CA LEU A 182 -34.41 40.35 -16.17
C LEU A 182 -35.79 39.90 -16.67
N GLY A 183 -36.79 39.96 -15.80
CA GLY A 183 -38.14 39.50 -16.06
C GLY A 183 -38.38 38.00 -15.98
N ARG A 184 -37.37 37.22 -15.48
CA ARG A 184 -37.48 35.76 -15.19
C ARG A 184 -37.11 35.45 -13.73
N PHE A 185 -37.59 34.36 -13.22
CA PHE A 185 -37.39 33.89 -11.85
C PHE A 185 -36.95 32.44 -11.83
#